data_cf9168235dc9a7a2d0d1860a66699548
#
_entry.id   cf9168235dc9a7a2d0d1860a66699548
#
_cell.length_a   1.000
_cell.length_b   1.000
_cell.length_c   1.000
_cell.angle_alpha   90.00
_cell.angle_beta   90.00
_cell.angle_gamma   90.00
#
_symmetry.space_group_name_H-M   'P 1'
#
loop_
_entity.id
_entity.type
_entity.pdbx_description
1 polymer ?
#
loop_
_entity_poly.entity_id
_entity_poly.type
_entity_poly.pdbx_seq_one_letter_code
_entity_poly.pdbx_strand_id
1 'polypeptide(L)'
;MAEQPVAPPGPPPYLRRLVLIQFGHPCRAQYYCVHCPRAVCTHCCRDHTRSHHPQLTEMESGFPHVRNMAGGYGYCVEYEEVNGRGYVITGIRHLPWGVTSKYLPLRRRDPAFVGPPIGDHQCENLACRDALTPSRFRYCAYACRLAAVPLGNNARPRAVRARLAAQAMVLYDFDQANEQDCFCTFCFSFFSSHYCESHVESHHGGNALARIINVHSTAGRMLVPAQQLPPEIIAGLERFNIIDDAEGVVEGIQVRAHALEHAHAGAGAGVCAYAHCLEHIGEEAVWCSLSCKARALNWWVGF
;
A
#
# COMPACT_ATOMS: atom_id res chain seq x y z
N MET A 1 49.52 -22.83 19.51
CA MET A 1 48.04 -22.98 19.54
C MET A 1 47.56 -22.37 18.23
N ALA A 2 47.08 -23.18 17.28
CA ALA A 2 46.51 -22.66 16.03
C ALA A 2 45.12 -22.09 16.33
N GLU A 3 44.91 -20.82 16.01
CA GLU A 3 43.57 -20.21 16.03
C GLU A 3 42.66 -20.97 15.09
N GLN A 4 41.57 -21.53 15.60
CA GLN A 4 40.54 -22.12 14.77
C GLN A 4 39.90 -20.99 13.93
N PRO A 5 39.78 -21.18 12.60
CA PRO A 5 39.11 -20.18 11.76
C PRO A 5 37.69 -20.02 12.25
N VAL A 6 37.32 -18.79 12.64
CA VAL A 6 35.94 -18.41 13.00
C VAL A 6 35.10 -18.64 11.75
N ALA A 7 34.09 -19.49 11.86
CA ALA A 7 33.16 -19.71 10.75
C ALA A 7 32.55 -18.36 10.33
N PRO A 8 32.43 -18.06 9.03
CA PRO A 8 31.87 -16.81 8.57
C PRO A 8 30.45 -16.67 9.12
N PRO A 9 30.07 -15.46 9.54
CA PRO A 9 28.73 -15.22 10.07
C PRO A 9 27.70 -15.66 9.02
N GLY A 10 26.69 -16.41 9.47
CA GLY A 10 25.60 -16.85 8.59
C GLY A 10 24.82 -15.65 8.03
N PRO A 11 24.02 -15.88 6.98
CA PRO A 11 23.26 -14.80 6.35
C PRO A 11 22.28 -14.18 7.34
N PRO A 12 22.09 -12.83 7.30
CA PRO A 12 21.14 -12.15 8.16
C PRO A 12 19.73 -12.76 8.09
N PRO A 13 19.00 -12.91 9.22
CA PRO A 13 17.69 -13.58 9.26
C PRO A 13 16.64 -12.96 8.31
N TYR A 14 16.70 -11.67 8.06
CA TYR A 14 15.77 -10.97 7.18
C TYR A 14 15.88 -11.39 5.71
N LEU A 15 17.06 -11.86 5.26
CA LEU A 15 17.26 -12.25 3.86
C LEU A 15 16.33 -13.39 3.43
N ARG A 16 16.05 -14.32 4.33
CA ARG A 16 15.10 -15.40 4.07
C ARG A 16 13.74 -14.87 3.67
N ARG A 17 13.21 -13.90 4.43
CA ARG A 17 11.93 -13.25 4.12
C ARG A 17 11.99 -12.44 2.84
N LEU A 18 13.06 -11.67 2.67
CA LEU A 18 13.29 -10.88 1.45
C LEU A 18 13.22 -11.74 0.18
N VAL A 19 13.80 -12.95 0.22
CA VAL A 19 13.84 -13.86 -0.93
C VAL A 19 12.54 -14.62 -1.14
N LEU A 20 11.80 -14.96 -0.08
CA LEU A 20 10.62 -15.83 -0.16
C LEU A 20 9.33 -15.09 -0.50
N ILE A 21 9.21 -13.81 -0.18
CA ILE A 21 7.97 -13.07 -0.41
C ILE A 21 7.75 -12.78 -1.89
N GLN A 22 6.51 -12.93 -2.33
CA GLN A 22 6.09 -12.49 -3.65
C GLN A 22 5.94 -10.97 -3.65
N PHE A 23 6.87 -10.31 -4.33
CA PHE A 23 6.77 -8.89 -4.64
C PHE A 23 5.68 -8.67 -5.69
N GLY A 24 5.18 -7.44 -5.77
CA GLY A 24 4.22 -7.05 -6.81
C GLY A 24 2.76 -7.29 -6.45
N HIS A 25 2.45 -7.67 -5.20
CA HIS A 25 1.07 -7.57 -4.75
C HIS A 25 0.70 -6.10 -4.56
N PRO A 26 -0.18 -5.55 -5.42
CA PRO A 26 -0.60 -4.18 -5.28
C PRO A 26 -1.39 -4.00 -3.98
N CYS A 27 -0.94 -3.12 -3.12
CA CYS A 27 -1.69 -2.70 -1.95
C CYS A 27 -2.72 -1.65 -2.34
N ARG A 28 -3.96 -1.83 -1.91
CA ARG A 28 -5.02 -0.83 -2.05
C ARG A 28 -5.40 -0.29 -0.69
N ALA A 29 -5.70 0.99 -0.63
CA ALA A 29 -6.23 1.59 0.58
C ALA A 29 -7.62 1.03 0.87
N GLN A 30 -7.85 0.65 2.13
CA GLN A 30 -9.13 0.12 2.62
C GLN A 30 -9.74 1.02 3.68
N TYR A 31 -8.97 1.94 4.24
CA TYR A 31 -9.37 2.87 5.28
C TYR A 31 -8.89 4.27 4.95
N TYR A 32 -9.53 5.26 5.57
CA TYR A 32 -9.08 6.65 5.47
C TYR A 32 -8.88 7.24 6.88
N CYS A 33 -7.66 7.68 7.19
CA CYS A 33 -7.38 8.33 8.46
C CYS A 33 -7.80 9.81 8.42
N VAL A 34 -8.70 10.20 9.32
CA VAL A 34 -9.18 11.59 9.41
C VAL A 34 -8.21 12.52 10.13
N HIS A 35 -7.26 11.98 10.87
CA HIS A 35 -6.29 12.75 11.65
C HIS A 35 -5.07 13.16 10.85
N CYS A 36 -4.54 12.27 10.01
CA CYS A 36 -3.43 12.58 9.10
C CYS A 36 -3.85 12.72 7.63
N PRO A 37 -5.11 13.01 7.31
CA PRO A 37 -5.88 12.92 6.07
C PRO A 37 -5.22 12.06 4.96
N ARG A 38 -4.94 10.80 5.29
CA ARG A 38 -4.31 9.82 4.39
C ARG A 38 -5.15 8.55 4.26
N ALA A 39 -5.10 7.95 3.08
CA ALA A 39 -5.61 6.60 2.88
C ALA A 39 -4.63 5.58 3.49
N VAL A 40 -5.16 4.50 4.03
CA VAL A 40 -4.40 3.51 4.79
C VAL A 40 -4.67 2.12 4.25
N CYS A 41 -3.62 1.35 4.03
CA CYS A 41 -3.68 -0.07 3.76
C CYS A 41 -3.37 -0.84 5.06
N THR A 42 -4.26 -1.73 5.49
CA THR A 42 -4.05 -2.53 6.71
C THR A 42 -2.87 -3.49 6.62
N HIS A 43 -2.48 -3.87 5.41
CA HIS A 43 -1.30 -4.70 5.20
C HIS A 43 -0.01 -3.90 5.49
N CYS A 44 0.07 -2.65 4.99
CA CYS A 44 1.26 -1.81 5.12
C CYS A 44 1.35 -1.13 6.49
N CYS A 45 0.20 -0.77 7.07
CA CYS A 45 0.12 -0.09 8.35
C CYS A 45 -1.03 -0.66 9.19
N ARG A 46 -0.81 -1.86 9.75
CA ARG A 46 -1.83 -2.65 10.45
C ARG A 46 -2.43 -1.92 11.64
N ASP A 47 -1.58 -1.26 12.41
CA ASP A 47 -1.97 -0.57 13.66
C ASP A 47 -1.80 0.95 13.53
N HIS A 48 -2.28 1.52 12.42
CA HIS A 48 -2.07 2.93 12.08
C HIS A 48 -2.40 3.88 13.24
N THR A 49 -3.54 3.70 13.92
CA THR A 49 -3.90 4.54 15.08
C THR A 49 -2.85 4.47 16.17
N ARG A 50 -2.49 3.27 16.58
CA ARG A 50 -1.55 3.06 17.67
C ARG A 50 -0.15 3.58 17.33
N SER A 51 0.25 3.42 16.05
CA SER A 51 1.58 3.77 15.60
C SER A 51 1.74 5.27 15.29
N HIS A 52 0.71 5.87 14.64
CA HIS A 52 0.80 7.27 14.19
C HIS A 52 0.04 8.25 15.08
N HIS A 53 -0.88 7.77 15.90
CA HIS A 53 -1.74 8.61 16.75
C HIS A 53 -1.87 8.01 18.16
N PRO A 54 -0.76 7.69 18.86
CA PRO A 54 -0.79 7.01 20.18
C PRO A 54 -1.53 7.79 21.26
N GLN A 55 -1.72 9.11 21.05
CA GLN A 55 -2.46 9.99 21.96
C GLN A 55 -3.98 9.90 21.81
N LEU A 56 -4.47 9.21 20.77
CA LEU A 56 -5.92 9.08 20.55
C LEU A 56 -6.48 7.86 21.28
N THR A 57 -7.64 8.04 21.89
CA THR A 57 -8.43 6.93 22.41
C THR A 57 -9.06 6.12 21.28
N GLU A 58 -9.43 4.86 21.54
CA GLU A 58 -10.11 4.02 20.54
C GLU A 58 -11.40 4.67 19.99
N MET A 59 -12.12 5.44 20.81
CA MET A 59 -13.31 6.18 20.38
C MET A 59 -12.99 7.35 19.44
N GLU A 60 -11.80 7.92 19.54
CA GLU A 60 -11.34 9.02 18.68
C GLU A 60 -10.65 8.54 17.42
N SER A 61 -10.17 7.31 17.42
CA SER A 61 -9.48 6.66 16.29
C SER A 61 -10.46 6.23 15.20
N GLY A 62 -11.10 7.20 14.58
CA GLY A 62 -12.07 6.94 13.50
C GLY A 62 -11.39 6.67 12.17
N PHE A 63 -11.35 5.42 11.76
CA PHE A 63 -10.97 5.01 10.41
C PHE A 63 -12.22 4.53 9.68
N PRO A 64 -12.90 5.38 8.90
CA PRO A 64 -13.97 4.88 8.06
C PRO A 64 -13.41 3.85 7.07
N HIS A 65 -14.00 2.65 7.13
CA HIS A 65 -13.71 1.60 6.18
C HIS A 65 -14.31 1.94 4.83
N VAL A 66 -13.49 2.00 3.80
CA VAL A 66 -13.89 2.32 2.43
C VAL A 66 -14.04 1.03 1.64
N ARG A 67 -15.23 0.78 1.11
CA ARG A 67 -15.54 -0.39 0.29
C ARG A 67 -16.00 0.01 -1.11
N ASN A 68 -15.60 -0.74 -2.10
CA ASN A 68 -16.15 -0.63 -3.44
C ASN A 68 -17.49 -1.41 -3.50
N MET A 69 -18.56 -0.71 -3.84
CA MET A 69 -19.92 -1.26 -3.89
C MET A 69 -20.36 -1.46 -5.34
N ALA A 70 -20.96 -2.64 -5.60
CA ALA A 70 -21.53 -2.93 -6.91
C ALA A 70 -22.65 -1.97 -7.33
N GLY A 71 -23.05 -2.00 -8.60
CA GLY A 71 -24.16 -1.20 -9.14
C GLY A 71 -23.81 0.26 -9.43
N GLY A 72 -22.53 0.56 -9.67
CA GLY A 72 -22.05 1.88 -10.10
C GLY A 72 -21.95 2.91 -8.97
N TYR A 73 -22.07 2.50 -7.71
CA TYR A 73 -21.93 3.41 -6.57
C TYR A 73 -20.46 3.68 -6.24
N GLY A 74 -19.53 2.82 -6.70
CA GLY A 74 -18.11 2.96 -6.41
C GLY A 74 -17.80 2.85 -4.92
N TYR A 75 -16.93 3.72 -4.43
CA TYR A 75 -16.48 3.68 -3.05
C TYR A 75 -17.48 4.29 -2.07
N CYS A 76 -17.75 3.55 -1.00
CA CYS A 76 -18.68 3.91 0.07
C CYS A 76 -18.02 3.74 1.44
N VAL A 77 -18.47 4.49 2.43
CA VAL A 77 -18.09 4.35 3.84
C VAL A 77 -19.25 3.84 4.68
N GLU A 78 -18.95 3.08 5.72
CA GLU A 78 -19.97 2.60 6.64
C GLU A 78 -20.58 3.76 7.45
N TYR A 79 -21.91 3.81 7.53
CA TYR A 79 -22.64 4.90 8.19
C TYR A 79 -22.24 5.04 9.65
N GLU A 80 -22.16 3.92 10.38
CA GLU A 80 -21.88 3.93 11.81
C GLU A 80 -20.45 4.40 12.13
N GLU A 81 -19.51 4.20 11.21
CA GLU A 81 -18.12 4.63 11.37
C GLU A 81 -17.95 6.16 11.24
N VAL A 82 -18.86 6.86 10.54
CA VAL A 82 -18.81 8.31 10.38
C VAL A 82 -19.86 9.03 11.22
N ASN A 83 -20.91 8.33 11.62
CA ASN A 83 -21.99 8.87 12.45
C ASN A 83 -21.45 9.24 13.85
N GLY A 84 -21.78 10.43 14.33
CA GLY A 84 -21.34 10.90 15.65
C GLY A 84 -19.86 11.34 15.74
N ARG A 85 -19.07 11.17 14.68
CA ARG A 85 -17.62 11.54 14.66
C ARG A 85 -17.34 12.93 14.07
N GLY A 86 -18.37 13.77 13.98
CA GLY A 86 -18.27 15.14 13.47
C GLY A 86 -18.46 15.28 11.95
N TYR A 87 -18.66 14.17 11.24
CA TYR A 87 -19.02 14.20 9.83
C TYR A 87 -20.48 14.66 9.68
N VAL A 88 -20.69 15.56 8.73
CA VAL A 88 -22.05 16.02 8.43
C VAL A 88 -22.66 15.11 7.38
N ILE A 89 -23.37 14.07 7.83
CA ILE A 89 -23.95 13.01 6.98
C ILE A 89 -25.45 13.12 6.80
N THR A 90 -26.09 14.09 7.44
CA THR A 90 -27.55 14.27 7.40
C THR A 90 -28.04 14.47 5.96
N GLY A 91 -29.06 13.71 5.59
CA GLY A 91 -29.71 13.78 4.28
C GLY A 91 -28.99 13.06 3.15
N ILE A 92 -27.84 12.40 3.40
CA ILE A 92 -27.18 11.58 2.39
C ILE A 92 -27.90 10.23 2.26
N ARG A 93 -28.02 9.74 1.02
CA ARG A 93 -28.57 8.40 0.73
C ARG A 93 -27.77 7.32 1.44
N HIS A 94 -28.49 6.36 2.02
CA HIS A 94 -27.91 5.16 2.59
C HIS A 94 -28.16 3.97 1.65
N LEU A 95 -27.11 3.20 1.39
CA LEU A 95 -27.18 1.92 0.68
C LEU A 95 -27.23 0.79 1.71
N PRO A 96 -28.27 -0.05 1.71
CA PRO A 96 -28.30 -1.23 2.59
C PRO A 96 -27.26 -2.25 2.16
N TRP A 97 -26.60 -2.88 3.12
CA TRP A 97 -25.68 -3.99 2.90
C TRP A 97 -25.94 -5.09 3.94
N GLY A 98 -26.47 -6.22 3.47
CA GLY A 98 -26.95 -7.25 4.40
C GLY A 98 -28.16 -6.78 5.21
N VAL A 99 -28.27 -7.28 6.44
CA VAL A 99 -29.45 -7.01 7.31
C VAL A 99 -29.30 -5.72 8.12
N THR A 100 -28.08 -5.34 8.52
CA THR A 100 -27.86 -4.30 9.53
C THR A 100 -27.00 -3.13 9.06
N SER A 101 -26.09 -3.35 8.13
CA SER A 101 -25.13 -2.31 7.72
C SER A 101 -25.70 -1.35 6.70
N LYS A 102 -25.34 -0.07 6.84
CA LYS A 102 -25.69 1.01 5.92
C LYS A 102 -24.42 1.68 5.44
N TYR A 103 -24.35 1.95 4.15
CA TYR A 103 -23.19 2.59 3.54
C TYR A 103 -23.56 3.92 2.89
N LEU A 104 -22.67 4.89 2.99
CA LEU A 104 -22.78 6.21 2.36
C LEU A 104 -21.91 6.25 1.12
N PRO A 105 -22.45 6.50 -0.08
CA PRO A 105 -21.65 6.71 -1.27
C PRO A 105 -20.75 7.94 -1.10
N LEU A 106 -19.45 7.81 -1.44
CA LEU A 106 -18.51 8.94 -1.40
C LEU A 106 -18.72 9.87 -2.59
N ARG A 107 -18.89 9.29 -3.78
CA ARG A 107 -19.08 10.01 -5.05
C ARG A 107 -20.45 9.75 -5.64
N ARG A 108 -20.82 10.55 -6.66
CA ARG A 108 -22.00 10.30 -7.46
C ARG A 108 -21.91 8.92 -8.13
N ARG A 109 -23.05 8.32 -8.33
CA ARG A 109 -23.13 7.10 -9.15
C ARG A 109 -22.59 7.37 -10.55
N ASP A 110 -21.86 6.41 -11.12
CA ASP A 110 -21.39 6.50 -12.50
C ASP A 110 -22.61 6.62 -13.43
N PRO A 111 -22.66 7.65 -14.29
CA PRO A 111 -23.76 7.85 -15.25
C PRO A 111 -24.04 6.63 -16.14
N ALA A 112 -23.02 5.81 -16.45
CA ALA A 112 -23.18 4.58 -17.22
C ALA A 112 -24.09 3.55 -16.53
N PHE A 113 -24.20 3.60 -15.19
CA PHE A 113 -25.05 2.73 -14.38
C PHE A 113 -26.36 3.40 -13.91
N VAL A 114 -26.61 4.64 -14.31
CA VAL A 114 -27.84 5.33 -13.98
C VAL A 114 -28.91 4.84 -14.95
N GLY A 115 -29.76 3.92 -14.48
CA GLY A 115 -31.03 3.61 -15.15
C GLY A 115 -31.93 4.86 -15.19
N PRO A 116 -33.11 4.79 -15.85
CA PRO A 116 -34.05 5.90 -15.87
C PRO A 116 -34.30 6.40 -14.44
N PRO A 117 -34.46 7.71 -14.24
CA PRO A 117 -34.63 8.29 -12.93
C PRO A 117 -35.89 7.70 -12.26
N ILE A 118 -35.67 6.78 -11.33
CA ILE A 118 -36.73 6.18 -10.51
C ILE A 118 -36.73 6.94 -9.18
N GLY A 119 -37.55 7.98 -9.07
CA GLY A 119 -37.69 8.69 -7.80
C GLY A 119 -38.39 10.01 -7.97
N ASP A 120 -39.17 10.39 -6.95
CA ASP A 120 -39.97 11.58 -6.91
C ASP A 120 -39.18 12.83 -6.55
N HIS A 121 -37.91 12.72 -6.29
CA HIS A 121 -37.07 13.77 -5.74
C HIS A 121 -35.67 13.78 -6.34
N GLN A 122 -35.14 14.96 -6.61
CA GLN A 122 -33.77 15.12 -7.14
C GLN A 122 -32.78 15.48 -6.04
N CYS A 123 -31.52 15.15 -6.27
CA CYS A 123 -30.41 15.56 -5.40
C CYS A 123 -30.35 17.10 -5.32
N GLU A 124 -30.26 17.64 -4.10
CA GLU A 124 -30.23 19.11 -3.86
C GLU A 124 -28.92 19.76 -4.32
N ASN A 125 -27.87 18.99 -4.70
CA ASN A 125 -26.77 19.57 -5.42
C ASN A 125 -27.19 19.88 -6.85
N LEU A 126 -27.29 21.15 -7.18
CA LEU A 126 -27.77 21.64 -8.47
C LEU A 126 -26.99 21.12 -9.68
N ALA A 127 -25.71 20.77 -9.48
CA ALA A 127 -24.86 20.13 -10.50
C ALA A 127 -25.10 18.61 -10.63
N CYS A 128 -26.00 18.04 -9.82
CA CYS A 128 -26.33 16.62 -9.80
C CYS A 128 -27.79 16.43 -10.16
N ARG A 129 -28.06 15.48 -11.06
CA ARG A 129 -29.43 15.17 -11.50
C ARG A 129 -29.92 13.78 -11.05
N ASP A 130 -29.19 13.15 -10.09
CA ASP A 130 -29.58 11.84 -9.58
C ASP A 130 -30.93 11.90 -8.89
N ALA A 131 -31.83 10.98 -9.25
CA ALA A 131 -33.08 10.77 -8.55
C ALA A 131 -32.85 10.06 -7.21
N LEU A 132 -33.61 10.45 -6.20
CA LEU A 132 -33.53 9.94 -4.84
C LEU A 132 -34.84 9.26 -4.43
N THR A 133 -34.71 8.07 -3.91
CA THR A 133 -35.79 7.35 -3.21
C THR A 133 -35.23 6.73 -1.93
N PRO A 134 -35.93 6.78 -0.82
CA PRO A 134 -37.11 7.57 -0.53
C PRO A 134 -36.84 9.07 -0.38
N SER A 135 -37.87 9.89 -0.43
CA SER A 135 -37.83 11.37 -0.38
C SER A 135 -37.15 12.01 0.85
N ARG A 136 -36.89 11.21 1.88
CA ARG A 136 -36.14 11.66 3.08
C ARG A 136 -34.66 11.97 2.82
N PHE A 137 -34.09 11.50 1.69
CA PHE A 137 -32.73 11.81 1.31
C PHE A 137 -32.69 13.07 0.45
N ARG A 138 -31.70 13.92 0.72
CA ARG A 138 -31.47 15.20 0.06
C ARG A 138 -30.30 15.15 -0.91
N TYR A 139 -29.35 14.25 -0.65
CA TYR A 139 -28.10 14.11 -1.42
C TYR A 139 -27.86 12.65 -1.79
N CYS A 140 -27.44 12.40 -3.03
CA CYS A 140 -27.16 11.05 -3.51
C CYS A 140 -25.82 10.47 -2.98
N ALA A 141 -24.88 11.36 -2.66
CA ALA A 141 -23.54 11.00 -2.20
C ALA A 141 -22.96 12.08 -1.28
N TYR A 142 -21.86 11.74 -0.61
CA TYR A 142 -21.17 12.66 0.28
C TYR A 142 -20.59 13.87 -0.49
N ALA A 143 -20.01 13.64 -1.68
CA ALA A 143 -19.55 14.71 -2.57
C ALA A 143 -20.66 15.76 -2.84
N CYS A 144 -21.88 15.32 -3.10
CA CYS A 144 -23.01 16.23 -3.35
C CYS A 144 -23.38 17.05 -2.11
N ARG A 145 -23.34 16.43 -0.93
CA ARG A 145 -23.57 17.12 0.33
C ARG A 145 -22.52 18.18 0.63
N LEU A 146 -21.23 17.84 0.39
CA LEU A 146 -20.11 18.77 0.56
C LEU A 146 -20.19 19.97 -0.39
N ALA A 147 -20.61 19.75 -1.64
CA ALA A 147 -20.76 20.80 -2.64
C ALA A 147 -21.94 21.73 -2.34
N ALA A 148 -23.08 21.18 -1.89
CA ALA A 148 -24.32 21.96 -1.69
C ALA A 148 -24.35 22.76 -0.36
N VAL A 149 -23.61 22.31 0.67
CA VAL A 149 -23.69 22.92 2.00
C VAL A 149 -22.30 23.38 2.46
N PRO A 150 -22.04 24.68 2.42
CA PRO A 150 -20.80 25.25 2.94
C PRO A 150 -20.71 25.09 4.47
N LEU A 151 -19.49 25.13 5.00
CA LEU A 151 -19.28 25.30 6.44
C LEU A 151 -19.71 26.72 6.85
N GLY A 152 -20.47 26.80 7.93
CA GLY A 152 -20.76 28.09 8.55
C GLY A 152 -19.50 28.76 9.11
N ASN A 153 -19.47 30.09 9.12
CA ASN A 153 -18.30 30.89 9.57
C ASN A 153 -17.85 30.57 11.02
N ASN A 154 -18.76 30.05 11.84
CA ASN A 154 -18.53 29.72 13.25
C ASN A 154 -18.44 28.19 13.50
N ALA A 155 -18.01 27.41 12.48
CA ALA A 155 -17.91 25.97 12.62
C ALA A 155 -16.84 25.59 13.67
N ARG A 156 -17.19 24.64 14.55
CA ARG A 156 -16.25 24.12 15.57
C ARG A 156 -15.03 23.46 14.89
N PRO A 157 -13.82 23.55 15.47
CA PRO A 157 -12.59 22.98 14.88
C PRO A 157 -12.74 21.50 14.46
N ARG A 158 -13.46 20.69 15.26
CA ARG A 158 -13.76 19.29 14.93
C ARG A 158 -14.56 19.14 13.63
N ALA A 159 -15.57 20.00 13.41
CA ALA A 159 -16.39 19.97 12.20
C ALA A 159 -15.58 20.42 10.97
N VAL A 160 -14.70 21.39 11.13
CA VAL A 160 -13.77 21.83 10.06
C VAL A 160 -12.86 20.68 9.67
N ARG A 161 -12.23 20.03 10.63
CA ARG A 161 -11.32 18.88 10.38
C ARG A 161 -12.06 17.72 9.69
N ALA A 162 -13.22 17.34 10.20
CA ALA A 162 -14.03 16.28 9.62
C ALA A 162 -14.45 16.60 8.17
N ARG A 163 -14.75 17.87 7.87
CA ARG A 163 -15.07 18.29 6.51
C ARG A 163 -13.86 18.20 5.58
N LEU A 164 -12.69 18.67 6.00
CA LEU A 164 -11.47 18.58 5.21
C LEU A 164 -11.11 17.12 4.93
N ALA A 165 -11.19 16.26 5.95
CA ALA A 165 -10.98 14.82 5.78
C ALA A 165 -11.98 14.19 4.79
N ALA A 166 -13.26 14.59 4.88
CA ALA A 166 -14.28 14.11 3.95
C ALA A 166 -14.03 14.58 2.51
N GLN A 167 -13.61 15.83 2.32
CA GLN A 167 -13.24 16.35 1.01
C GLN A 167 -12.08 15.56 0.41
N ALA A 168 -11.02 15.35 1.18
CA ALA A 168 -9.86 14.58 0.75
C ALA A 168 -10.23 13.11 0.46
N MET A 169 -11.05 12.48 1.30
CA MET A 169 -11.55 11.12 1.10
C MET A 169 -12.38 10.98 -0.19
N VAL A 170 -13.23 11.96 -0.49
CA VAL A 170 -14.03 11.96 -1.73
C VAL A 170 -13.17 12.09 -2.98
N LEU A 171 -12.07 12.84 -2.90
CA LEU A 171 -11.16 13.07 -4.02
C LEU A 171 -10.12 11.94 -4.18
N TYR A 172 -9.87 11.16 -3.13
CA TYR A 172 -8.85 10.11 -3.15
C TYR A 172 -9.21 8.99 -4.15
N ASP A 173 -8.24 8.58 -4.92
CA ASP A 173 -8.37 7.45 -5.84
C ASP A 173 -8.07 6.12 -5.14
N PHE A 174 -9.14 5.45 -4.67
CA PHE A 174 -9.03 4.14 -4.00
C PHE A 174 -8.78 2.99 -4.98
N ASP A 175 -8.90 3.21 -6.30
CA ASP A 175 -8.52 2.22 -7.30
C ASP A 175 -7.01 2.17 -7.51
N GLN A 176 -6.30 3.23 -7.12
CA GLN A 176 -4.86 3.26 -7.21
C GLN A 176 -4.27 2.15 -6.35
N ALA A 177 -3.65 1.20 -7.02
CA ALA A 177 -2.85 0.18 -6.37
C ALA A 177 -1.41 0.67 -6.29
N ASN A 178 -0.84 0.69 -5.09
CA ASN A 178 0.56 1.03 -4.89
C ASN A 178 1.34 -0.25 -4.65
N GLU A 179 2.43 -0.41 -5.36
CA GLU A 179 3.33 -1.54 -5.17
C GLU A 179 4.01 -1.46 -3.80
N GLN A 180 4.38 -2.62 -3.29
CA GLN A 180 5.20 -2.71 -2.09
C GLN A 180 6.65 -2.46 -2.50
N ASP A 181 7.12 -1.26 -2.22
CA ASP A 181 8.43 -0.75 -2.62
C ASP A 181 9.45 -0.73 -1.46
N CYS A 182 9.04 -1.16 -0.26
CA CYS A 182 9.88 -1.16 0.92
C CYS A 182 9.83 -2.47 1.69
N PHE A 183 10.97 -2.86 2.28
CA PHE A 183 11.12 -3.98 3.20
C PHE A 183 11.80 -3.56 4.48
N CYS A 184 11.22 -3.85 5.64
CA CYS A 184 11.82 -3.58 6.94
C CYS A 184 12.63 -4.80 7.43
N THR A 185 13.91 -4.60 7.71
CA THR A 185 14.82 -5.66 8.21
C THR A 185 14.58 -6.07 9.65
N PHE A 186 13.79 -5.32 10.40
CA PHE A 186 13.49 -5.57 11.81
C PHE A 186 12.21 -6.39 12.01
N CYS A 187 11.10 -5.96 11.41
CA CYS A 187 9.83 -6.71 11.50
C CYS A 187 9.62 -7.70 10.34
N PHE A 188 10.52 -7.73 9.37
CA PHE A 188 10.47 -8.59 8.18
C PHE A 188 9.21 -8.42 7.35
N SER A 189 8.65 -7.21 7.34
CA SER A 189 7.42 -6.87 6.63
C SER A 189 7.71 -6.06 5.38
N PHE A 190 6.93 -6.34 4.33
CA PHE A 190 6.86 -5.50 3.14
C PHE A 190 5.75 -4.49 3.28
N PHE A 191 5.95 -3.30 2.76
CA PHE A 191 4.94 -2.26 2.77
C PHE A 191 5.17 -1.29 1.60
N SER A 192 4.18 -0.46 1.31
CA SER A 192 4.33 0.64 0.37
C SER A 192 4.73 1.90 1.14
N SER A 193 5.79 2.57 0.68
CA SER A 193 6.23 3.88 1.20
C SER A 193 5.10 4.89 1.16
N HIS A 194 4.24 4.82 0.14
CA HIS A 194 3.05 5.66 0.00
C HIS A 194 2.09 5.55 1.20
N TYR A 195 1.93 4.34 1.78
CA TYR A 195 1.02 4.12 2.90
C TYR A 195 1.69 4.21 4.27
N CYS A 196 2.99 4.03 4.36
CA CYS A 196 3.73 4.06 5.61
C CYS A 196 5.12 4.69 5.46
N GLU A 197 5.15 6.00 5.21
CA GLU A 197 6.38 6.78 4.96
C GLU A 197 7.36 6.76 6.15
N SER A 198 6.85 6.80 7.38
CA SER A 198 7.65 6.83 8.61
C SER A 198 7.60 5.51 9.38
N HIS A 199 7.79 4.39 8.66
CA HIS A 199 7.64 3.05 9.23
C HIS A 199 8.54 2.80 10.46
N VAL A 200 9.82 3.19 10.40
CA VAL A 200 10.78 2.95 11.49
C VAL A 200 10.38 3.74 12.74
N GLU A 201 10.06 5.01 12.59
CA GLU A 201 9.66 5.88 13.70
C GLU A 201 8.32 5.43 14.30
N SER A 202 7.36 5.13 13.45
CA SER A 202 5.99 4.83 13.88
C SER A 202 5.82 3.43 14.47
N HIS A 203 6.49 2.42 13.88
CA HIS A 203 6.31 1.03 14.29
C HIS A 203 7.43 0.50 15.17
N HIS A 204 8.62 1.13 15.15
CA HIS A 204 9.81 0.66 15.87
C HIS A 204 10.41 1.71 16.78
N GLY A 205 9.72 2.86 16.98
CA GLY A 205 10.17 3.93 17.88
C GLY A 205 11.54 4.52 17.50
N GLY A 206 11.89 4.55 16.22
CA GLY A 206 13.20 5.01 15.76
C GLY A 206 14.35 4.04 16.07
N ASN A 207 14.07 2.74 16.26
CA ASN A 207 15.12 1.75 16.56
C ASN A 207 16.19 1.72 15.46
N ALA A 208 17.44 2.00 15.83
CA ALA A 208 18.58 2.06 14.92
C ALA A 208 18.91 0.73 14.22
N LEU A 209 18.41 -0.41 14.72
CA LEU A 209 18.53 -1.70 14.06
C LEU A 209 17.50 -1.92 12.95
N ALA A 210 16.43 -1.12 12.94
CA ALA A 210 15.42 -1.16 11.90
C ALA A 210 15.92 -0.39 10.67
N ARG A 211 16.15 -1.10 9.57
CA ARG A 211 16.56 -0.51 8.30
C ARG A 211 15.50 -0.79 7.25
N ILE A 212 15.31 0.14 6.36
CA ILE A 212 14.44 -0.02 5.20
C ILE A 212 15.30 -0.35 3.99
N ILE A 213 14.96 -1.41 3.30
CA ILE A 213 15.51 -1.78 2.01
C ILE A 213 14.47 -1.36 0.96
N ASN A 214 14.86 -0.47 0.06
CA ASN A 214 14.03 -0.07 -1.08
C ASN A 214 14.03 -1.17 -2.13
N VAL A 215 12.88 -1.42 -2.73
CA VAL A 215 12.70 -2.45 -3.74
C VAL A 215 12.18 -1.80 -5.00
N HIS A 216 12.92 -1.94 -6.08
CA HIS A 216 12.59 -1.35 -7.38
C HIS A 216 12.10 -2.43 -8.33
N SER A 217 11.01 -2.15 -9.03
CA SER A 217 10.50 -3.00 -10.09
C SER A 217 10.92 -2.43 -11.45
N THR A 218 11.79 -3.15 -12.16
CA THR A 218 12.28 -2.72 -13.47
C THR A 218 12.25 -3.89 -14.44
N ALA A 219 11.55 -3.73 -15.56
CA ALA A 219 11.42 -4.75 -16.61
C ALA A 219 11.03 -6.15 -16.08
N GLY A 220 10.12 -6.20 -15.09
CA GLY A 220 9.67 -7.44 -14.44
C GLY A 220 10.67 -8.05 -13.44
N ARG A 221 11.78 -7.38 -13.18
CA ARG A 221 12.77 -7.77 -12.16
C ARG A 221 12.57 -6.97 -10.90
N MET A 222 12.69 -7.64 -9.75
CA MET A 222 12.69 -6.99 -8.44
C MET A 222 14.13 -6.81 -7.98
N LEU A 223 14.56 -5.57 -7.90
CA LEU A 223 15.92 -5.16 -7.62
C LEU A 223 15.99 -4.44 -6.26
N VAL A 224 17.07 -4.67 -5.53
CA VAL A 224 17.42 -3.88 -4.32
C VAL A 224 18.76 -3.21 -4.53
N PRO A 225 18.95 -1.96 -4.09
CA PRO A 225 20.24 -1.28 -4.19
C PRO A 225 21.36 -2.09 -3.50
N ALA A 226 22.47 -2.30 -4.18
CA ALA A 226 23.57 -3.11 -3.67
C ALA A 226 24.13 -2.56 -2.36
N GLN A 227 24.20 -1.25 -2.19
CA GLN A 227 24.68 -0.58 -0.98
C GLN A 227 23.80 -0.83 0.25
N GLN A 228 22.56 -1.29 0.08
CA GLN A 228 21.65 -1.62 1.19
C GLN A 228 21.83 -3.06 1.71
N LEU A 229 22.66 -3.86 1.06
CA LEU A 229 22.97 -5.23 1.44
C LEU A 229 24.42 -5.36 1.91
N PRO A 230 24.72 -6.31 2.82
CA PRO A 230 26.11 -6.58 3.24
C PRO A 230 26.98 -7.03 2.05
N PRO A 231 28.26 -6.59 1.96
CA PRO A 231 29.17 -6.93 0.86
C PRO A 231 29.31 -8.45 0.62
N GLU A 232 29.38 -9.24 1.67
CA GLU A 232 29.47 -10.70 1.61
C GLU A 232 28.24 -11.35 0.97
N ILE A 233 27.07 -10.72 1.14
CA ILE A 233 25.82 -11.19 0.56
C ILE A 233 25.78 -10.92 -0.95
N ILE A 234 26.30 -9.78 -1.39
CA ILE A 234 26.25 -9.37 -2.79
C ILE A 234 27.42 -9.89 -3.62
N ALA A 235 28.47 -10.44 -3.01
CA ALA A 235 29.64 -10.99 -3.71
C ALA A 235 29.22 -12.08 -4.72
N GLY A 236 29.65 -11.96 -5.98
CA GLY A 236 29.35 -12.88 -7.06
C GLY A 236 27.92 -12.83 -7.60
N LEU A 237 27.10 -11.86 -7.19
CA LEU A 237 25.79 -11.61 -7.78
C LEU A 237 25.89 -10.67 -8.98
N GLU A 238 25.06 -10.95 -9.97
CA GLU A 238 24.91 -10.07 -11.15
C GLU A 238 24.42 -8.69 -10.73
N ARG A 239 24.93 -7.65 -11.41
CA ARG A 239 24.64 -6.24 -11.16
C ARG A 239 23.74 -5.68 -12.24
N PHE A 240 22.78 -4.91 -11.86
CA PHE A 240 21.83 -4.21 -12.71
C PHE A 240 21.83 -2.71 -12.40
N ASN A 241 21.56 -1.90 -13.39
CA ASN A 241 21.36 -0.46 -13.17
C ASN A 241 19.93 -0.21 -12.73
N ILE A 242 19.75 0.49 -11.61
CA ILE A 242 18.49 1.04 -11.12
C ILE A 242 18.55 2.55 -11.35
N ILE A 243 17.47 3.12 -11.86
CA ILE A 243 17.29 4.57 -11.86
C ILE A 243 16.57 4.93 -10.55
N ASP A 244 17.26 5.61 -9.66
CA ASP A 244 16.71 6.13 -8.41
C ASP A 244 16.50 7.63 -8.53
N ASP A 245 15.34 8.13 -8.16
CA ASP A 245 14.97 9.55 -8.31
C ASP A 245 15.85 10.47 -7.46
N ALA A 246 16.37 9.98 -6.35
CA ALA A 246 17.20 10.74 -5.43
C ALA A 246 18.71 10.63 -5.70
N GLU A 247 19.18 9.43 -6.06
CA GLU A 247 20.60 9.10 -6.19
C GLU A 247 21.07 8.97 -7.64
N GLY A 248 20.16 8.98 -8.62
CA GLY A 248 20.47 8.77 -10.03
C GLY A 248 20.61 7.28 -10.37
N VAL A 249 21.66 6.90 -11.13
CA VAL A 249 21.89 5.51 -11.48
C VAL A 249 22.66 4.81 -10.37
N VAL A 250 22.07 3.80 -9.74
CA VAL A 250 22.68 2.98 -8.69
C VAL A 250 22.74 1.52 -9.10
N GLU A 251 23.71 0.78 -8.54
CA GLU A 251 23.77 -0.66 -8.75
C GLU A 251 22.70 -1.41 -7.97
N GLY A 252 21.99 -2.29 -8.64
CA GLY A 252 20.95 -3.13 -8.07
C GLY A 252 21.27 -4.61 -8.10
N ILE A 253 20.74 -5.33 -7.14
CA ILE A 253 20.81 -6.79 -7.03
C ILE A 253 19.42 -7.37 -7.23
N GLN A 254 19.30 -8.34 -8.14
CA GLN A 254 18.04 -9.04 -8.34
C GLN A 254 17.74 -9.96 -7.14
N VAL A 255 16.54 -9.81 -6.58
CA VAL A 255 16.13 -10.61 -5.40
C VAL A 255 15.79 -12.03 -5.78
N ARG A 256 15.07 -12.23 -6.89
CA ARG A 256 14.67 -13.56 -7.39
C ARG A 256 15.07 -13.75 -8.83
N ALA A 257 15.31 -15.02 -9.20
CA ALA A 257 15.41 -15.39 -10.60
C ALA A 257 14.12 -15.02 -11.35
N HIS A 258 14.26 -14.62 -12.60
CA HIS A 258 13.13 -14.39 -13.48
C HIS A 258 12.27 -15.66 -13.58
N ALA A 259 10.95 -15.55 -13.66
CA ALA A 259 10.11 -16.71 -13.98
C ALA A 259 10.50 -17.22 -15.38
N LEU A 260 10.61 -18.54 -15.55
CA LEU A 260 11.04 -19.20 -16.80
C LEU A 260 10.29 -18.75 -18.07
N GLU A 261 9.12 -18.17 -17.93
CA GLU A 261 8.30 -17.64 -19.05
C GLU A 261 8.90 -16.41 -19.74
N HIS A 262 9.89 -15.75 -19.12
CA HIS A 262 10.55 -14.54 -19.62
C HIS A 262 12.07 -14.65 -19.64
N ALA A 263 12.60 -15.87 -19.65
CA ALA A 263 14.03 -16.08 -19.84
C ALA A 263 14.42 -15.46 -21.20
N HIS A 264 14.78 -14.19 -21.19
CA HIS A 264 15.42 -13.58 -22.34
C HIS A 264 16.77 -14.25 -22.48
N ALA A 265 17.02 -14.86 -23.63
CA ALA A 265 18.33 -15.27 -24.05
C ALA A 265 19.22 -14.01 -24.10
N GLY A 266 19.68 -13.54 -22.95
CA GLY A 266 20.67 -12.49 -22.83
C GLY A 266 21.98 -12.99 -23.40
N ALA A 267 22.72 -12.15 -24.11
CA ALA A 267 24.05 -12.43 -24.62
C ALA A 267 25.10 -12.50 -23.49
N GLY A 268 24.78 -13.16 -22.37
CA GLY A 268 25.71 -13.33 -21.23
C GLY A 268 26.72 -14.45 -21.50
N ALA A 269 27.95 -14.28 -21.03
CA ALA A 269 29.06 -15.22 -21.23
C ALA A 269 29.00 -16.46 -20.32
N GLY A 270 28.14 -16.44 -19.29
CA GLY A 270 28.01 -17.51 -18.31
C GLY A 270 26.57 -17.94 -18.05
N VAL A 271 26.42 -19.02 -17.28
CA VAL A 271 25.11 -19.50 -16.79
C VAL A 271 25.14 -19.49 -15.27
N CYS A 272 24.03 -19.15 -14.63
CA CYS A 272 23.91 -19.12 -13.18
C CYS A 272 24.32 -20.45 -12.54
N ALA A 273 25.17 -20.41 -11.53
CA ALA A 273 25.73 -21.61 -10.88
C ALA A 273 24.70 -22.41 -10.05
N TYR A 274 23.47 -21.91 -9.86
CA TYR A 274 22.40 -22.69 -9.27
C TYR A 274 21.84 -23.69 -10.29
N ALA A 275 21.98 -24.98 -10.03
CA ALA A 275 21.71 -26.07 -10.96
C ALA A 275 20.34 -26.11 -11.63
N HIS A 276 19.33 -25.47 -11.00
CA HIS A 276 17.96 -25.41 -11.52
C HIS A 276 17.63 -24.05 -12.17
N CYS A 277 18.65 -23.18 -12.34
CA CYS A 277 18.51 -21.88 -12.97
C CYS A 277 19.25 -21.89 -14.31
N LEU A 278 18.58 -21.51 -15.37
CA LEU A 278 19.12 -21.44 -16.74
C LEU A 278 19.39 -19.99 -17.18
N GLU A 279 19.35 -19.03 -16.27
CA GLU A 279 19.56 -17.62 -16.57
C GLU A 279 21.01 -17.37 -17.00
N HIS A 280 21.17 -16.64 -18.12
CA HIS A 280 22.48 -16.18 -18.56
C HIS A 280 22.92 -14.97 -17.72
N ILE A 281 24.18 -14.93 -17.36
CA ILE A 281 24.77 -13.92 -16.47
C ILE A 281 26.05 -13.33 -17.09
N GLY A 282 26.44 -12.15 -16.64
CA GLY A 282 27.69 -11.52 -17.04
C GLY A 282 28.94 -12.31 -16.59
N GLU A 283 30.10 -12.03 -17.22
CA GLU A 283 31.35 -12.77 -17.02
C GLU A 283 31.84 -12.81 -15.57
N GLU A 284 31.61 -11.75 -14.80
CA GLU A 284 32.05 -11.63 -13.41
C GLU A 284 31.06 -12.18 -12.39
N ALA A 285 29.84 -12.52 -12.82
CA ALA A 285 28.79 -13.02 -11.94
C ALA A 285 28.85 -14.56 -11.83
N VAL A 286 28.46 -15.07 -10.67
CA VAL A 286 28.29 -16.50 -10.39
C VAL A 286 26.81 -16.86 -10.29
N TRP A 287 25.99 -15.95 -9.79
CA TRP A 287 24.54 -16.13 -9.59
C TRP A 287 23.75 -14.95 -10.13
N CYS A 288 22.66 -15.23 -10.81
CA CYS A 288 21.75 -14.22 -11.39
C CYS A 288 20.96 -13.44 -10.32
N SER A 289 20.76 -14.04 -9.15
CA SER A 289 19.91 -13.44 -8.11
C SER A 289 20.29 -13.91 -6.71
N LEU A 290 19.82 -13.15 -5.71
CA LEU A 290 19.99 -13.49 -4.30
C LEU A 290 19.36 -14.85 -3.96
N SER A 291 18.19 -15.17 -4.54
CA SER A 291 17.53 -16.47 -4.33
C SER A 291 18.36 -17.64 -4.88
N CYS A 292 19.02 -17.49 -6.02
CA CYS A 292 19.87 -18.54 -6.59
C CYS A 292 21.12 -18.76 -5.74
N LYS A 293 21.78 -17.69 -5.32
CA LYS A 293 22.93 -17.78 -4.39
C LYS A 293 22.56 -18.46 -3.08
N ALA A 294 21.44 -18.05 -2.48
CA ALA A 294 20.96 -18.59 -1.22
C ALA A 294 20.69 -20.12 -1.29
N ARG A 295 20.11 -20.57 -2.40
CA ARG A 295 19.84 -22.00 -2.66
C ARG A 295 21.11 -22.77 -2.96
N ALA A 296 22.00 -22.24 -3.79
CA ALA A 296 23.27 -22.88 -4.14
C ALA A 296 24.19 -23.07 -2.91
N LEU A 297 24.20 -22.12 -1.99
CA LEU A 297 24.99 -22.16 -0.76
C LEU A 297 24.25 -22.80 0.43
N ASN A 298 23.05 -23.33 0.22
CA ASN A 298 22.25 -23.96 1.28
C ASN A 298 22.12 -23.06 2.54
N TRP A 299 21.96 -21.75 2.36
CA TRP A 299 21.86 -20.81 3.49
C TRP A 299 20.74 -21.15 4.46
N TRP A 300 19.74 -21.93 4.01
CA TRP A 300 18.57 -22.31 4.79
C TRP A 300 18.28 -23.80 4.62
N VAL A 301 19.14 -24.63 5.18
CA VAL A 301 18.94 -26.11 5.23
C VAL A 301 17.69 -26.39 6.03
N GLY A 302 16.67 -27.00 5.42
CA GLY A 302 15.43 -27.42 6.10
C GLY A 302 14.13 -26.81 5.53
N PHE A 303 14.07 -26.57 4.20
CA PHE A 303 12.84 -26.18 3.48
C PHE A 303 12.19 -27.37 2.77
#